data_60567bcfa474d142509220079ab13835
#
_entry.id   60567bcfa474d142509220079ab13835
#
_cell.length_a   1.000
_cell.length_b   1.000
_cell.length_c   1.000
_cell.angle_alpha   90.00
_cell.angle_beta   90.00
_cell.angle_gamma   90.00
#
_symmetry.space_group_name_H-M   'P 1'
#
loop_
_entity.id
_entity.type
_entity.pdbx_description
1 polymer ?
#
loop_
_entity_poly.entity_id
_entity_poly.type
_entity_poly.pdbx_seq_one_letter_code
_entity_poly.pdbx_strand_id
1 'polypeptide(L)'
;MKILKPLLLFILFSSLFSCVKNDGKIDFTIMQLNDVYEIAPIQAGKFGGMARVETLHQHLLQENKNTLLVMAGDFLNPSLLGTLKVDNERVYGRQMIEVMNAMKFDLVAFGNHEFDLSQNDLQKRLNESHFPWISSNVKLVSEKDTVSFYKEKNGVKIPLQDTFIKEFEDGDGTKIKIGFISVCIPSNPKDYVIYENMFAKARASYSAIKDSVDVVFGLTHLKIVNDKRIAKLLPNIPLIMGGHEHTNSLEKVGNVQITKADANAKTIYVHRISFDKQTKKATVISELKEINKGIKDDKKVGEIVVKWQKILVDNIKKIIYNPNEIIYNGNPGLDGRDTPIRSEQTNLGELITKSMAYSFDNQIDCALVNGGSIRIDDVLLGDITPVDIFRVLPYGGAILKVQIKGRLLKRVLDYGVLAAGTGAYLQRFNADKVNDIWIINNQKIDIQKTYNVAFSEYLLKGFDIPFLSEKNKEVLSVYQPNSDELAFDIRKAVVAFLKNK
;
A
#
# COMPACT_ATOMS: atom_id res chain seq x y z
N MET A 1 -71.74 31.60 -47.91
CA MET A 1 -70.67 31.72 -46.91
C MET A 1 -70.90 30.66 -45.84
N LYS A 2 -70.15 29.55 -45.87
CA LYS A 2 -70.25 28.47 -44.87
C LYS A 2 -69.03 28.62 -43.92
N ILE A 3 -69.34 28.90 -42.67
CA ILE A 3 -68.34 29.04 -41.60
C ILE A 3 -67.96 27.63 -41.13
N LEU A 4 -66.67 27.23 -41.35
CA LEU A 4 -66.10 25.99 -40.84
C LEU A 4 -65.63 26.26 -39.40
N LYS A 5 -66.14 25.52 -38.43
CA LYS A 5 -65.63 25.50 -37.04
C LYS A 5 -64.45 24.56 -36.92
N PRO A 6 -63.32 24.93 -36.33
CA PRO A 6 -62.28 24.00 -36.05
C PRO A 6 -62.64 23.15 -34.83
N LEU A 7 -62.56 21.84 -35.00
CA LEU A 7 -62.70 20.84 -33.94
C LEU A 7 -61.34 20.75 -33.21
N LEU A 8 -61.24 21.25 -31.97
CA LEU A 8 -60.10 21.18 -31.11
C LEU A 8 -60.00 19.76 -30.51
N LEU A 9 -59.14 18.92 -31.03
CA LEU A 9 -58.87 17.57 -30.50
C LEU A 9 -57.93 17.68 -29.28
N PHE A 10 -58.51 17.57 -28.07
CA PHE A 10 -57.74 17.51 -26.81
C PHE A 10 -57.15 16.10 -26.67
N ILE A 11 -55.88 15.91 -27.03
CA ILE A 11 -55.14 14.68 -26.74
C ILE A 11 -54.78 14.66 -25.26
N LEU A 12 -55.54 13.88 -24.49
CA LEU A 12 -55.26 13.60 -23.10
C LEU A 12 -54.03 12.68 -23.00
N PHE A 13 -52.86 13.24 -22.76
CA PHE A 13 -51.64 12.46 -22.44
C PHE A 13 -51.84 11.88 -21.03
N SER A 14 -52.47 10.71 -20.93
CA SER A 14 -52.45 9.91 -19.72
C SER A 14 -51.03 9.37 -19.54
N SER A 15 -50.20 10.05 -18.72
CA SER A 15 -48.99 9.51 -18.17
C SER A 15 -49.35 8.27 -17.35
N LEU A 16 -49.14 7.09 -17.94
CA LEU A 16 -49.14 5.82 -17.23
C LEU A 16 -47.97 5.86 -16.27
N PHE A 17 -48.15 6.37 -15.06
CA PHE A 17 -47.29 6.04 -13.94
C PHE A 17 -47.52 4.55 -13.66
N SER A 18 -46.68 3.70 -14.28
CA SER A 18 -46.54 2.34 -13.83
C SER A 18 -45.95 2.40 -12.42
N CYS A 19 -46.81 2.17 -11.43
CA CYS A 19 -46.34 1.94 -10.06
C CYS A 19 -45.57 0.64 -10.08
N VAL A 20 -44.23 0.70 -10.21
CA VAL A 20 -43.36 -0.46 -10.06
C VAL A 20 -43.59 -0.96 -8.64
N LYS A 21 -44.14 -2.17 -8.50
CA LYS A 21 -44.46 -2.76 -7.20
C LYS A 21 -43.11 -3.07 -6.50
N ASN A 22 -42.96 -2.54 -5.29
CA ASN A 22 -41.81 -2.88 -4.44
C ASN A 22 -41.69 -4.41 -4.31
N ASP A 23 -40.62 -5.00 -4.83
CA ASP A 23 -40.39 -6.45 -4.83
C ASP A 23 -39.63 -6.92 -3.60
N GLY A 24 -39.16 -6.00 -2.77
CA GLY A 24 -38.39 -6.28 -1.54
C GLY A 24 -36.98 -6.72 -1.79
N LYS A 25 -36.46 -6.57 -3.00
CA LYS A 25 -35.07 -6.85 -3.34
C LYS A 25 -34.37 -5.58 -3.76
N ILE A 26 -33.10 -5.46 -3.42
CA ILE A 26 -32.29 -4.33 -3.83
C ILE A 26 -30.89 -4.79 -4.22
N ASP A 27 -30.43 -4.28 -5.36
CA ASP A 27 -29.10 -4.54 -5.88
C ASP A 27 -28.20 -3.33 -5.64
N PHE A 28 -26.96 -3.61 -5.20
CA PHE A 28 -25.91 -2.60 -5.06
C PHE A 28 -24.54 -3.19 -5.36
N THR A 29 -23.58 -2.32 -5.60
CA THR A 29 -22.21 -2.71 -5.96
C THR A 29 -21.22 -2.14 -4.95
N ILE A 30 -20.18 -2.92 -4.59
CA ILE A 30 -19.04 -2.43 -3.83
C ILE A 30 -17.77 -2.69 -4.66
N MET A 31 -17.04 -1.63 -4.95
CA MET A 31 -15.72 -1.67 -5.59
C MET A 31 -14.65 -1.59 -4.52
N GLN A 32 -13.89 -2.67 -4.33
CA GLN A 32 -12.87 -2.81 -3.30
C GLN A 32 -11.47 -2.62 -3.86
N LEU A 33 -10.69 -1.76 -3.17
CA LEU A 33 -9.24 -1.63 -3.30
C LEU A 33 -8.58 -1.89 -1.95
N ASN A 34 -7.29 -2.23 -1.99
CA ASN A 34 -6.41 -2.36 -0.83
C ASN A 34 -4.95 -2.16 -1.24
N ASP A 35 -4.10 -1.70 -0.31
CA ASP A 35 -2.64 -1.64 -0.48
C ASP A 35 -2.22 -0.87 -1.75
N VAL A 36 -2.74 0.35 -1.94
CA VAL A 36 -2.46 1.18 -3.12
C VAL A 36 -1.49 2.30 -2.75
N TYR A 37 -0.22 2.11 -3.03
CA TYR A 37 0.85 3.06 -2.70
C TYR A 37 1.17 4.02 -3.84
N GLU A 38 0.89 3.61 -5.09
CA GLU A 38 1.21 4.38 -6.29
C GLU A 38 -0.06 4.86 -7.00
N ILE A 39 -0.13 6.16 -7.29
CA ILE A 39 -1.27 6.76 -8.01
C ILE A 39 -1.20 6.53 -9.52
N ALA A 40 0.02 6.37 -10.06
CA ALA A 40 0.27 6.13 -11.48
C ALA A 40 0.36 4.63 -11.78
N PRO A 41 0.18 4.24 -13.06
CA PRO A 41 0.44 2.87 -13.49
C PRO A 41 1.89 2.44 -13.22
N ILE A 42 2.07 1.18 -12.87
CA ILE A 42 3.36 0.54 -12.58
C ILE A 42 3.79 -0.43 -13.68
N GLN A 43 5.00 -1.01 -13.56
CA GLN A 43 5.56 -1.96 -14.54
C GLN A 43 5.55 -1.38 -15.96
N ALA A 44 6.24 -0.25 -16.15
CA ALA A 44 6.26 0.51 -17.40
C ALA A 44 4.85 0.85 -17.94
N GLY A 45 3.91 1.14 -17.06
CA GLY A 45 2.56 1.55 -17.43
C GLY A 45 1.57 0.41 -17.74
N LYS A 46 1.97 -0.85 -17.53
CA LYS A 46 1.12 -2.01 -17.87
C LYS A 46 -0.09 -2.15 -16.94
N PHE A 47 0.10 -2.00 -15.63
CA PHE A 47 -0.91 -2.30 -14.61
C PHE A 47 -1.15 -1.14 -13.66
N GLY A 48 -2.31 -1.16 -13.01
CA GLY A 48 -2.71 -0.18 -12.01
C GLY A 48 -3.01 1.20 -12.58
N GLY A 49 -2.93 2.20 -11.71
CA GLY A 49 -3.22 3.60 -12.02
C GLY A 49 -4.62 4.03 -11.61
N MET A 50 -4.68 4.99 -10.67
CA MET A 50 -5.94 5.45 -10.07
C MET A 50 -6.88 6.13 -11.08
N ALA A 51 -6.35 6.72 -12.16
CA ALA A 51 -7.16 7.28 -13.23
C ALA A 51 -7.93 6.19 -14.01
N ARG A 52 -7.34 4.99 -14.19
CA ARG A 52 -8.03 3.83 -14.79
C ARG A 52 -9.07 3.25 -13.86
N VAL A 53 -8.75 3.20 -12.55
CA VAL A 53 -9.69 2.78 -11.50
C VAL A 53 -10.93 3.67 -11.53
N GLU A 54 -10.76 4.99 -11.64
CA GLU A 54 -11.87 5.92 -11.71
C GLU A 54 -12.75 5.72 -12.95
N THR A 55 -12.16 5.43 -14.10
CA THR A 55 -12.93 5.10 -15.31
C THR A 55 -13.83 3.89 -15.06
N LEU A 56 -13.32 2.83 -14.44
CA LEU A 56 -14.13 1.66 -14.11
C LEU A 56 -15.21 2.00 -13.05
N HIS A 57 -14.86 2.81 -12.04
CA HIS A 57 -15.81 3.28 -11.02
C HIS A 57 -16.98 4.05 -11.67
N GLN A 58 -16.69 4.96 -12.61
CA GLN A 58 -17.73 5.70 -13.33
C GLN A 58 -18.63 4.77 -14.17
N HIS A 59 -18.09 3.71 -14.79
CA HIS A 59 -18.90 2.71 -15.47
C HIS A 59 -19.83 1.96 -14.51
N LEU A 60 -19.33 1.55 -13.34
CA LEU A 60 -20.15 0.87 -12.32
C LEU A 60 -21.26 1.77 -11.78
N LEU A 61 -21.00 3.08 -11.60
CA LEU A 61 -22.00 4.07 -11.22
C LEU A 61 -23.10 4.25 -12.30
N GLN A 62 -22.75 4.11 -13.58
CA GLN A 62 -23.73 4.11 -14.68
C GLN A 62 -24.53 2.80 -14.72
N GLU A 63 -23.93 1.65 -14.39
CA GLU A 63 -24.63 0.36 -14.27
C GLU A 63 -25.60 0.37 -13.08
N ASN A 64 -25.14 0.85 -11.92
CA ASN A 64 -25.92 0.94 -10.69
C ASN A 64 -25.52 2.17 -9.87
N LYS A 65 -26.45 3.12 -9.67
CA LYS A 65 -26.21 4.32 -8.84
C LYS A 65 -25.87 3.98 -7.37
N ASN A 66 -26.31 2.81 -6.89
CA ASN A 66 -26.02 2.29 -5.55
C ASN A 66 -24.65 1.56 -5.55
N THR A 67 -23.61 2.27 -5.95
CA THR A 67 -22.21 1.77 -5.99
C THR A 67 -21.39 2.49 -4.93
N LEU A 68 -20.59 1.74 -4.16
CA LEU A 68 -19.60 2.25 -3.21
C LEU A 68 -18.19 1.96 -3.68
N LEU A 69 -17.31 2.91 -3.47
CA LEU A 69 -15.86 2.79 -3.66
C LEU A 69 -15.18 2.77 -2.28
N VAL A 70 -14.50 1.64 -1.94
CA VAL A 70 -13.91 1.43 -0.62
C VAL A 70 -12.44 1.07 -0.69
N MET A 71 -11.67 1.45 0.36
CA MET A 71 -10.23 1.15 0.51
C MET A 71 -9.99 0.42 1.82
N ALA A 72 -9.41 -0.78 1.73
CA ALA A 72 -9.09 -1.62 2.88
C ALA A 72 -7.67 -1.36 3.43
N GLY A 73 -7.29 -0.10 3.57
CA GLY A 73 -6.04 0.35 4.20
C GLY A 73 -4.80 0.32 3.31
N ASP A 74 -3.69 0.82 3.85
CA ASP A 74 -2.35 0.90 3.27
C ASP A 74 -2.29 1.66 1.94
N PHE A 75 -2.42 2.98 2.02
CA PHE A 75 -2.39 3.85 0.83
C PHE A 75 -1.65 5.18 1.04
N LEU A 76 -1.28 5.54 2.28
CA LEU A 76 -0.51 6.76 2.52
C LEU A 76 1.00 6.53 2.41
N ASN A 77 1.48 5.36 2.82
CA ASN A 77 2.89 4.96 2.87
C ASN A 77 3.01 3.42 2.73
N PRO A 78 4.14 2.90 2.18
CA PRO A 78 5.24 3.62 1.54
C PRO A 78 4.90 4.06 0.11
N SER A 79 5.43 5.21 -0.30
CA SER A 79 5.33 5.71 -1.67
C SER A 79 6.59 6.48 -2.03
N LEU A 80 7.08 6.31 -3.25
CA LEU A 80 8.24 7.10 -3.72
C LEU A 80 7.91 8.59 -3.72
N LEU A 81 6.73 8.99 -4.19
CA LEU A 81 6.24 10.37 -4.08
C LEU A 81 6.19 10.85 -2.64
N GLY A 82 5.80 10.00 -1.70
CA GLY A 82 5.74 10.31 -0.27
C GLY A 82 7.07 10.77 0.32
N THR A 83 8.20 10.30 -0.21
CA THR A 83 9.54 10.67 0.26
C THR A 83 10.02 12.04 -0.22
N LEU A 84 9.39 12.59 -1.24
CA LEU A 84 9.76 13.89 -1.82
C LEU A 84 9.30 15.06 -0.93
N LYS A 85 9.93 16.21 -1.13
CA LYS A 85 9.49 17.48 -0.56
C LYS A 85 8.89 18.36 -1.65
N VAL A 86 7.72 18.90 -1.36
CA VAL A 86 7.03 19.92 -2.15
C VAL A 86 6.69 21.06 -1.20
N ASP A 87 7.00 22.28 -1.56
CA ASP A 87 6.81 23.47 -0.71
C ASP A 87 7.47 23.33 0.69
N ASN A 88 8.67 22.74 0.73
CA ASN A 88 9.46 22.41 1.94
C ASN A 88 8.83 21.38 2.89
N GLU A 89 7.67 20.80 2.58
CA GLU A 89 7.05 19.72 3.33
C GLU A 89 7.17 18.38 2.61
N ARG A 90 7.33 17.29 3.36
CA ARG A 90 7.25 15.95 2.78
C ARG A 90 5.83 15.64 2.33
N VAL A 91 5.72 14.97 1.20
CA VAL A 91 4.43 14.66 0.56
C VAL A 91 3.60 13.68 1.40
N TYR A 92 4.21 12.61 1.91
CA TYR A 92 3.63 11.66 2.87
C TYR A 92 2.14 11.35 2.63
N GLY A 93 1.80 10.84 1.43
CA GLY A 93 0.44 10.42 1.08
C GLY A 93 -0.47 11.56 0.58
N ARG A 94 -0.04 12.84 0.58
CA ARG A 94 -0.84 13.97 0.07
C ARG A 94 -1.34 13.74 -1.37
N GLN A 95 -0.48 13.16 -2.22
CA GLN A 95 -0.84 12.83 -3.60
C GLN A 95 -2.01 11.85 -3.69
N MET A 96 -2.03 10.86 -2.79
CA MET A 96 -3.09 9.86 -2.74
C MET A 96 -4.40 10.46 -2.22
N ILE A 97 -4.34 11.28 -1.16
CA ILE A 97 -5.52 11.99 -0.65
C ILE A 97 -6.12 12.89 -1.74
N GLU A 98 -5.32 13.62 -2.52
CA GLU A 98 -5.82 14.47 -3.60
C GLU A 98 -6.55 13.65 -4.68
N VAL A 99 -5.99 12.51 -5.07
CA VAL A 99 -6.62 11.58 -6.02
C VAL A 99 -7.90 10.98 -5.45
N MET A 100 -7.87 10.44 -4.23
CA MET A 100 -9.04 9.80 -3.60
C MET A 100 -10.18 10.78 -3.35
N ASN A 101 -9.88 12.04 -3.01
CA ASN A 101 -10.87 13.11 -2.92
C ASN A 101 -11.54 13.38 -4.28
N ALA A 102 -10.76 13.39 -5.38
CA ALA A 102 -11.29 13.60 -6.72
C ALA A 102 -12.20 12.45 -7.18
N MET A 103 -11.86 11.20 -6.79
CA MET A 103 -12.62 9.97 -7.04
C MET A 103 -13.85 9.83 -6.13
N LYS A 104 -13.95 10.60 -5.05
CA LYS A 104 -15.04 10.57 -4.05
C LYS A 104 -15.18 9.20 -3.39
N PHE A 105 -14.11 8.68 -2.79
CA PHE A 105 -14.20 7.45 -2.00
C PHE A 105 -15.32 7.53 -0.97
N ASP A 106 -16.07 6.43 -0.81
CA ASP A 106 -17.22 6.36 0.11
C ASP A 106 -16.80 5.93 1.52
N LEU A 107 -15.76 5.10 1.63
CA LEU A 107 -15.29 4.58 2.91
C LEU A 107 -13.86 4.08 2.83
N VAL A 108 -13.06 4.37 3.86
CA VAL A 108 -11.71 3.82 3.99
C VAL A 108 -11.46 3.28 5.40
N ALA A 109 -10.63 2.24 5.50
CA ALA A 109 -10.09 1.73 6.75
C ALA A 109 -8.61 2.10 6.89
N PHE A 110 -8.06 2.04 8.10
CA PHE A 110 -6.62 2.04 8.30
C PHE A 110 -6.02 0.68 7.94
N GLY A 111 -4.85 0.71 7.29
CA GLY A 111 -3.89 -0.37 7.33
C GLY A 111 -2.76 -0.06 8.33
N ASN A 112 -1.74 -0.91 8.39
CA ASN A 112 -0.63 -0.72 9.33
C ASN A 112 0.38 0.35 8.84
N HIS A 113 0.48 0.58 7.54
CA HIS A 113 1.42 1.55 6.97
C HIS A 113 0.94 3.00 7.03
N GLU A 114 -0.31 3.30 7.33
CA GLU A 114 -0.72 4.65 7.72
C GLU A 114 0.03 5.13 8.96
N PHE A 115 0.39 4.22 9.86
CA PHE A 115 1.12 4.51 11.10
C PHE A 115 2.65 4.54 10.94
N ASP A 116 3.19 4.38 9.73
CA ASP A 116 4.58 4.71 9.43
C ASP A 116 4.82 6.24 9.51
N LEU A 117 3.79 7.02 9.26
CA LEU A 117 3.82 8.47 9.37
C LEU A 117 4.00 8.93 10.82
N SER A 118 4.48 10.15 11.00
CA SER A 118 4.38 10.80 12.32
C SER A 118 2.91 11.14 12.62
N GLN A 119 2.59 11.30 13.92
CA GLN A 119 1.24 11.71 14.33
C GLN A 119 0.77 12.97 13.59
N ASN A 120 1.64 13.97 13.46
CA ASN A 120 1.32 15.23 12.79
C ASN A 120 1.08 15.06 11.30
N ASP A 121 1.86 14.21 10.62
CA ASP A 121 1.69 13.98 9.20
C ASP A 121 0.42 13.18 8.91
N LEU A 122 0.12 12.15 9.71
CA LEU A 122 -1.14 11.42 9.63
C LEU A 122 -2.34 12.34 9.87
N GLN A 123 -2.27 13.21 10.90
CA GLN A 123 -3.33 14.17 11.21
C GLN A 123 -3.59 15.13 10.04
N LYS A 124 -2.54 15.61 9.33
CA LYS A 124 -2.71 16.39 8.10
C LYS A 124 -3.49 15.62 7.05
N ARG A 125 -3.15 14.36 6.80
CA ARG A 125 -3.85 13.51 5.81
C ARG A 125 -5.30 13.26 6.19
N LEU A 126 -5.57 13.01 7.46
CA LEU A 126 -6.95 12.88 7.95
C LEU A 126 -7.76 14.16 7.70
N ASN A 127 -7.19 15.33 8.01
CA ASN A 127 -7.85 16.62 7.83
C ASN A 127 -8.11 16.98 6.36
N GLU A 128 -7.19 16.59 5.46
CA GLU A 128 -7.28 16.84 4.02
C GLU A 128 -8.28 15.91 3.31
N SER A 129 -8.60 14.75 3.91
CA SER A 129 -9.49 13.76 3.30
C SER A 129 -10.96 14.18 3.38
N HIS A 130 -11.70 14.07 2.26
CA HIS A 130 -13.11 14.38 2.20
C HIS A 130 -14.03 13.17 2.45
N PHE A 131 -13.47 11.98 2.49
CA PHE A 131 -14.17 10.71 2.67
C PHE A 131 -14.15 10.24 4.13
N PRO A 132 -15.14 9.41 4.56
CA PRO A 132 -15.18 8.81 5.88
C PRO A 132 -14.06 7.79 6.09
N TRP A 133 -13.54 7.74 7.32
CA TRP A 133 -12.65 6.70 7.83
C TRP A 133 -13.35 5.95 8.95
N ILE A 134 -13.10 4.63 9.04
CA ILE A 134 -13.54 3.81 10.17
C ILE A 134 -12.37 3.06 10.79
N SER A 135 -12.43 2.90 12.11
CA SER A 135 -11.47 2.11 12.88
C SER A 135 -12.06 1.64 14.19
N SER A 136 -12.30 0.34 14.31
CA SER A 136 -12.84 -0.23 15.54
C SER A 136 -11.78 -0.48 16.62
N ASN A 137 -10.56 -0.90 16.23
CA ASN A 137 -9.54 -1.36 17.17
C ASN A 137 -8.27 -0.50 17.25
N VAL A 138 -8.12 0.53 16.43
CA VAL A 138 -6.95 1.39 16.49
C VAL A 138 -7.32 2.72 17.11
N LYS A 139 -6.57 3.12 18.13
CA LYS A 139 -6.84 4.33 18.92
C LYS A 139 -5.59 5.19 19.00
N LEU A 140 -5.80 6.49 19.20
CA LEU A 140 -4.78 7.49 19.40
C LEU A 140 -4.44 7.58 20.90
N VAL A 141 -3.17 7.50 21.23
CA VAL A 141 -2.68 7.79 22.58
C VAL A 141 -2.56 9.30 22.74
N SER A 142 -3.32 9.87 23.67
CA SER A 142 -3.18 11.25 24.10
C SER A 142 -2.46 11.32 25.45
N GLU A 143 -2.03 12.51 25.88
CA GLU A 143 -1.27 12.69 27.14
C GLU A 143 -1.95 12.10 28.38
N LYS A 144 -3.27 11.93 28.37
CA LYS A 144 -4.07 11.52 29.54
C LYS A 144 -4.97 10.31 29.29
N ASP A 145 -5.19 9.93 28.02
CA ASP A 145 -6.18 8.91 27.70
C ASP A 145 -5.95 8.31 26.31
N THR A 146 -6.70 7.27 26.01
CA THR A 146 -6.77 6.64 24.70
C THR A 146 -8.08 7.04 24.01
N VAL A 147 -8.00 7.73 22.88
CA VAL A 147 -9.15 8.29 22.16
C VAL A 147 -9.22 7.79 20.71
N SER A 148 -10.35 7.96 20.06
CA SER A 148 -10.44 7.74 18.62
C SER A 148 -9.58 8.75 17.87
N PHE A 149 -8.96 8.35 16.76
CA PHE A 149 -8.43 9.31 15.78
C PHE A 149 -9.56 10.25 15.35
N TYR A 150 -9.20 11.43 14.85
CA TYR A 150 -10.20 12.45 14.52
C TYR A 150 -9.79 13.23 13.27
N LYS A 151 -10.77 13.85 12.62
CA LYS A 151 -10.54 14.96 11.70
C LYS A 151 -10.74 16.26 12.44
N GLU A 152 -9.93 17.25 12.12
CA GLU A 152 -10.11 18.59 12.65
C GLU A 152 -10.58 19.53 11.55
N LYS A 153 -11.72 20.19 11.76
CA LYS A 153 -12.28 21.17 10.86
C LYS A 153 -12.68 22.42 11.63
N ASN A 154 -12.10 23.57 11.28
CA ASN A 154 -12.36 24.85 11.96
C ASN A 154 -12.15 24.78 13.48
N GLY A 155 -11.10 24.07 13.94
CA GLY A 155 -10.82 23.89 15.37
C GLY A 155 -11.71 22.86 16.09
N VAL A 156 -12.67 22.22 15.40
CA VAL A 156 -13.53 21.18 15.97
C VAL A 156 -12.98 19.81 15.62
N LYS A 157 -12.73 18.99 16.64
CA LYS A 157 -12.31 17.58 16.48
C LYS A 157 -13.55 16.70 16.29
N ILE A 158 -13.61 16.03 15.14
CA ILE A 158 -14.68 15.09 14.76
C ILE A 158 -14.08 13.68 14.85
N PRO A 159 -14.43 12.88 15.87
CA PRO A 159 -13.90 11.53 16.04
C PRO A 159 -14.25 10.62 14.87
N LEU A 160 -13.28 9.79 14.44
CA LEU A 160 -13.55 8.68 13.53
C LEU A 160 -14.45 7.66 14.23
N GLN A 161 -15.37 7.09 13.47
CA GLN A 161 -16.33 6.13 13.99
C GLN A 161 -15.76 4.70 13.99
N ASP A 162 -16.23 3.87 14.92
CA ASP A 162 -15.88 2.43 14.97
C ASP A 162 -16.61 1.64 13.86
N THR A 163 -17.71 2.18 13.35
CA THR A 163 -18.58 1.55 12.33
C THR A 163 -19.07 2.60 11.33
N PHE A 164 -19.56 2.15 10.19
CA PHE A 164 -20.16 3.02 9.18
C PHE A 164 -21.49 2.43 8.70
N ILE A 165 -22.50 3.28 8.50
CA ILE A 165 -23.82 2.88 7.99
C ILE A 165 -24.15 3.70 6.74
N LYS A 166 -24.60 3.02 5.69
CA LYS A 166 -25.05 3.61 4.43
C LYS A 166 -26.45 3.14 4.11
N GLU A 167 -27.30 4.04 3.65
CA GLU A 167 -28.61 3.70 3.10
C GLU A 167 -28.58 3.77 1.58
N PHE A 168 -29.26 2.83 0.94
CA PHE A 168 -29.57 2.82 -0.47
C PHE A 168 -31.07 2.73 -0.69
N GLU A 169 -31.51 3.24 -1.85
CA GLU A 169 -32.88 3.13 -2.36
C GLU A 169 -32.79 2.84 -3.87
N ASP A 170 -33.53 1.87 -4.33
CA ASP A 170 -33.62 1.56 -5.76
C ASP A 170 -34.80 2.24 -6.47
N GLY A 171 -35.04 1.81 -7.73
CA GLY A 171 -36.06 2.42 -8.58
C GLY A 171 -37.49 2.10 -8.19
N ASP A 172 -37.75 1.05 -7.41
CA ASP A 172 -39.07 0.67 -6.92
C ASP A 172 -39.38 1.18 -5.50
N GLY A 173 -38.37 1.88 -4.89
CA GLY A 173 -38.48 2.44 -3.55
C GLY A 173 -38.06 1.45 -2.44
N THR A 174 -37.50 0.27 -2.79
CA THR A 174 -36.94 -0.62 -1.79
C THR A 174 -35.71 0.03 -1.17
N LYS A 175 -35.64 0.06 0.17
CA LYS A 175 -34.52 0.64 0.93
C LYS A 175 -33.74 -0.41 1.67
N ILE A 176 -32.42 -0.23 1.75
CA ILE A 176 -31.54 -1.06 2.57
C ILE A 176 -30.60 -0.18 3.39
N LYS A 177 -30.33 -0.60 4.63
CA LYS A 177 -29.26 -0.09 5.48
C LYS A 177 -28.15 -1.12 5.54
N ILE A 178 -26.96 -0.77 5.06
CA ILE A 178 -25.77 -1.62 5.14
C ILE A 178 -24.82 -1.05 6.17
N GLY A 179 -24.20 -1.95 6.98
CA GLY A 179 -23.24 -1.59 8.00
C GLY A 179 -21.85 -2.09 7.66
N PHE A 180 -20.81 -1.39 8.14
CA PHE A 180 -19.42 -1.81 8.03
C PHE A 180 -18.76 -1.81 9.40
N ILE A 181 -17.95 -2.84 9.66
CA ILE A 181 -16.99 -2.89 10.77
C ILE A 181 -15.58 -2.92 10.20
N SER A 182 -14.60 -2.42 10.97
CA SER A 182 -13.21 -2.37 10.51
C SER A 182 -12.24 -2.70 11.63
N VAL A 183 -11.28 -3.58 11.32
CA VAL A 183 -10.15 -3.88 12.20
C VAL A 183 -8.85 -3.96 11.41
N CYS A 184 -7.79 -3.44 12.04
CA CYS A 184 -6.43 -3.39 11.50
C CYS A 184 -5.49 -4.28 12.34
N ILE A 185 -4.49 -4.87 11.66
CA ILE A 185 -3.45 -5.67 12.30
C ILE A 185 -2.55 -4.81 13.17
N PRO A 186 -2.14 -5.25 14.38
CA PRO A 186 -1.17 -4.56 15.21
C PRO A 186 0.24 -4.75 14.63
N SER A 187 0.65 -3.84 13.78
CA SER A 187 1.98 -3.78 13.17
C SER A 187 2.50 -2.35 13.22
N ASN A 188 3.83 -2.17 13.07
CA ASN A 188 4.49 -0.87 13.08
C ASN A 188 4.13 -0.02 14.33
N PRO A 189 4.39 -0.50 15.54
CA PRO A 189 4.01 0.19 16.76
C PRO A 189 4.67 1.58 16.83
N LYS A 190 3.86 2.60 17.15
CA LYS A 190 4.29 3.98 17.39
C LYS A 190 3.79 4.42 18.76
N ASP A 191 4.50 5.33 19.41
CA ASP A 191 4.13 5.81 20.74
C ASP A 191 2.75 6.46 20.80
N TYR A 192 2.26 6.98 19.66
CA TYR A 192 0.94 7.61 19.55
C TYR A 192 -0.19 6.65 19.14
N VAL A 193 0.08 5.33 18.94
CA VAL A 193 -0.91 4.36 18.47
C VAL A 193 -1.05 3.21 19.46
N ILE A 194 -2.29 2.87 19.77
CA ILE A 194 -2.63 1.65 20.49
C ILE A 194 -3.55 0.77 19.64
N TYR A 195 -3.27 -0.54 19.64
CA TYR A 195 -4.10 -1.54 18.98
C TYR A 195 -4.84 -2.35 20.05
N GLU A 196 -6.14 -2.19 20.10
CA GLU A 196 -7.00 -3.04 20.93
C GLU A 196 -7.18 -4.41 20.27
N ASN A 197 -7.63 -5.41 21.01
CA ASN A 197 -7.80 -6.76 20.47
C ASN A 197 -8.79 -6.79 19.30
N MET A 198 -8.30 -7.08 18.11
CA MET A 198 -9.04 -7.02 16.84
C MET A 198 -10.29 -7.92 16.85
N PHE A 199 -10.22 -9.10 17.48
CA PHE A 199 -11.35 -10.05 17.52
C PHE A 199 -12.45 -9.59 18.47
N ALA A 200 -12.07 -9.07 19.63
CA ALA A 200 -13.02 -8.49 20.58
C ALA A 200 -13.71 -7.27 20.01
N LYS A 201 -12.95 -6.39 19.33
CA LYS A 201 -13.50 -5.17 18.72
C LYS A 201 -14.37 -5.45 17.50
N ALA A 202 -13.99 -6.40 16.64
CA ALA A 202 -14.86 -6.83 15.55
C ALA A 202 -16.22 -7.33 16.06
N ARG A 203 -16.21 -8.17 17.12
CA ARG A 203 -17.45 -8.63 17.75
C ARG A 203 -18.27 -7.50 18.37
N ALA A 204 -17.62 -6.60 19.10
CA ALA A 204 -18.30 -5.47 19.75
C ALA A 204 -18.95 -4.53 18.71
N SER A 205 -18.19 -4.15 17.65
CA SER A 205 -18.70 -3.29 16.57
C SER A 205 -19.83 -3.96 15.78
N TYR A 206 -19.71 -5.27 15.47
CA TYR A 206 -20.80 -6.03 14.86
C TYR A 206 -22.05 -6.00 15.74
N SER A 207 -21.92 -6.31 17.04
CA SER A 207 -23.05 -6.35 17.98
C SER A 207 -23.72 -4.98 18.14
N ALA A 208 -22.94 -3.88 18.03
CA ALA A 208 -23.47 -2.53 18.17
C ALA A 208 -24.40 -2.10 17.01
N ILE A 209 -24.20 -2.67 15.80
CA ILE A 209 -24.96 -2.22 14.61
C ILE A 209 -25.86 -3.28 13.99
N LYS A 210 -25.67 -4.57 14.27
CA LYS A 210 -26.36 -5.68 13.58
C LYS A 210 -27.89 -5.61 13.63
N ASP A 211 -28.47 -4.99 14.66
CA ASP A 211 -29.91 -4.86 14.84
C ASP A 211 -30.48 -3.55 14.26
N SER A 212 -29.59 -2.64 13.83
CA SER A 212 -29.95 -1.34 13.24
C SER A 212 -29.76 -1.29 11.72
N VAL A 213 -29.21 -2.34 11.12
CA VAL A 213 -28.94 -2.48 9.69
C VAL A 213 -29.49 -3.77 9.13
N ASP A 214 -29.69 -3.85 7.83
CA ASP A 214 -30.16 -5.07 7.15
C ASP A 214 -29.04 -6.11 6.98
N VAL A 215 -27.80 -5.67 6.76
CA VAL A 215 -26.61 -6.51 6.56
C VAL A 215 -25.35 -5.79 7.02
N VAL A 216 -24.38 -6.54 7.55
CA VAL A 216 -23.05 -6.02 7.97
C VAL A 216 -21.96 -6.62 7.10
N PHE A 217 -21.01 -5.79 6.68
CA PHE A 217 -19.79 -6.17 5.94
C PHE A 217 -18.54 -5.90 6.78
N GLY A 218 -17.46 -6.65 6.52
CA GLY A 218 -16.13 -6.37 7.04
C GLY A 218 -15.29 -5.58 6.04
N LEU A 219 -14.64 -4.50 6.50
CA LEU A 219 -13.58 -3.80 5.78
C LEU A 219 -12.31 -3.88 6.64
N THR A 220 -11.45 -4.86 6.38
CA THR A 220 -10.38 -5.25 7.30
C THR A 220 -8.99 -5.03 6.68
N HIS A 221 -7.98 -4.86 7.55
CA HIS A 221 -6.60 -4.90 7.12
C HIS A 221 -5.82 -5.87 8.00
N LEU A 222 -5.88 -7.17 7.68
CA LEU A 222 -5.39 -8.28 8.51
C LEU A 222 -4.65 -9.30 7.65
N LYS A 223 -3.85 -10.17 8.29
CA LYS A 223 -3.41 -11.42 7.65
C LYS A 223 -4.62 -12.31 7.37
N ILE A 224 -4.61 -13.01 6.23
CA ILE A 224 -5.72 -13.88 5.80
C ILE A 224 -6.14 -14.90 6.86
N VAL A 225 -5.20 -15.39 7.68
CA VAL A 225 -5.52 -16.30 8.80
C VAL A 225 -6.40 -15.64 9.85
N ASN A 226 -6.23 -14.33 10.08
CA ASN A 226 -7.02 -13.53 11.01
C ASN A 226 -8.40 -13.20 10.42
N ASP A 227 -8.48 -12.88 9.12
CA ASP A 227 -9.77 -12.70 8.42
C ASP A 227 -10.60 -13.98 8.46
N LYS A 228 -9.99 -15.15 8.23
CA LYS A 228 -10.64 -16.46 8.41
C LYS A 228 -11.16 -16.68 9.84
N ARG A 229 -10.45 -16.16 10.85
CA ARG A 229 -10.89 -16.22 12.25
C ARG A 229 -12.04 -15.25 12.51
N ILE A 230 -12.02 -14.05 11.94
CA ILE A 230 -13.17 -13.10 12.00
C ILE A 230 -14.40 -13.73 11.33
N ALA A 231 -14.25 -14.35 10.16
CA ALA A 231 -15.34 -15.02 9.46
C ALA A 231 -16.00 -16.13 10.30
N LYS A 232 -15.19 -16.94 11.02
CA LYS A 232 -15.71 -17.94 11.98
C LYS A 232 -16.42 -17.31 13.17
N LEU A 233 -15.94 -16.16 13.64
CA LEU A 233 -16.48 -15.42 14.77
C LEU A 233 -17.81 -14.74 14.45
N LEU A 234 -17.98 -14.29 13.21
CA LEU A 234 -19.11 -13.50 12.70
C LEU A 234 -19.69 -14.15 11.43
N PRO A 235 -20.29 -15.35 11.54
CA PRO A 235 -20.70 -16.15 10.37
C PRO A 235 -21.87 -15.54 9.57
N ASN A 236 -22.52 -14.49 10.09
CA ASN A 236 -23.61 -13.77 9.43
C ASN A 236 -23.12 -12.58 8.57
N ILE A 237 -21.83 -12.27 8.57
CA ILE A 237 -21.25 -11.30 7.62
C ILE A 237 -21.09 -12.04 6.28
N PRO A 238 -21.72 -11.58 5.17
CA PRO A 238 -21.62 -12.29 3.89
C PRO A 238 -20.28 -12.08 3.19
N LEU A 239 -19.59 -10.95 3.47
CA LEU A 239 -18.37 -10.55 2.79
C LEU A 239 -17.44 -9.79 3.74
N ILE A 240 -16.16 -10.17 3.74
CA ILE A 240 -15.03 -9.45 4.33
C ILE A 240 -14.13 -8.99 3.17
N MET A 241 -13.96 -7.68 3.04
CA MET A 241 -13.07 -7.02 2.09
C MET A 241 -11.77 -6.68 2.83
N GLY A 242 -10.70 -7.42 2.57
CA GLY A 242 -9.44 -7.32 3.30
C GLY A 242 -8.31 -6.67 2.50
N GLY A 243 -7.26 -6.25 3.21
CA GLY A 243 -5.96 -5.82 2.70
C GLY A 243 -4.82 -6.60 3.35
N HIS A 244 -3.59 -6.05 3.29
CA HIS A 244 -2.35 -6.51 3.91
C HIS A 244 -1.56 -7.54 3.08
N GLU A 245 -2.17 -8.54 2.48
CA GLU A 245 -1.48 -9.36 1.49
C GLU A 245 -1.55 -8.68 0.12
N HIS A 246 -0.39 -8.47 -0.49
CA HIS A 246 -0.26 -7.78 -1.78
C HIS A 246 -0.62 -8.67 -2.98
N THR A 247 -1.12 -9.88 -2.72
CA THR A 247 -1.54 -10.86 -3.73
C THR A 247 -3.04 -11.12 -3.59
N ASN A 248 -3.73 -11.15 -4.72
CA ASN A 248 -5.17 -11.36 -4.72
C ASN A 248 -5.57 -12.74 -4.18
N SER A 249 -6.71 -12.78 -3.52
CA SER A 249 -7.31 -14.03 -3.05
C SER A 249 -8.83 -13.92 -2.93
N LEU A 250 -9.52 -15.04 -3.12
CA LEU A 250 -10.91 -15.24 -2.77
C LEU A 250 -11.02 -16.54 -1.96
N GLU A 251 -11.38 -16.38 -0.68
CA GLU A 251 -11.49 -17.47 0.27
C GLU A 251 -12.91 -17.57 0.78
N LYS A 252 -13.31 -18.77 1.26
CA LYS A 252 -14.62 -19.00 1.89
C LYS A 252 -14.47 -19.69 3.23
N VAL A 253 -15.21 -19.17 4.23
CA VAL A 253 -15.33 -19.76 5.55
C VAL A 253 -16.81 -19.87 5.89
N GLY A 254 -17.39 -21.06 5.76
CA GLY A 254 -18.85 -21.20 5.77
C GLY A 254 -19.50 -20.41 4.65
N ASN A 255 -20.40 -19.49 4.99
CA ASN A 255 -21.07 -18.61 4.04
C ASN A 255 -20.35 -17.26 3.82
N VAL A 256 -19.27 -17.01 4.54
CA VAL A 256 -18.52 -15.74 4.47
C VAL A 256 -17.51 -15.81 3.34
N GLN A 257 -17.57 -14.88 2.40
CA GLN A 257 -16.51 -14.66 1.42
C GLN A 257 -15.46 -13.71 2.02
N ILE A 258 -14.19 -13.94 1.70
CA ILE A 258 -13.06 -13.06 2.05
C ILE A 258 -12.32 -12.75 0.77
N THR A 259 -12.15 -11.47 0.45
CA THR A 259 -11.49 -11.03 -0.78
C THR A 259 -10.35 -10.08 -0.46
N LYS A 260 -9.25 -10.21 -1.19
CA LYS A 260 -8.11 -9.29 -1.21
C LYS A 260 -7.69 -9.09 -2.66
N ALA A 261 -7.46 -7.86 -3.07
CA ALA A 261 -6.97 -7.53 -4.41
C ALA A 261 -5.43 -7.50 -4.41
N ASP A 262 -4.81 -7.51 -5.59
CA ASP A 262 -3.38 -7.26 -5.71
C ASP A 262 -3.05 -5.80 -5.38
N ALA A 263 -1.92 -5.59 -4.74
CA ALA A 263 -1.44 -4.25 -4.38
C ALA A 263 -1.29 -3.32 -5.61
N ASN A 264 -1.27 -2.00 -5.33
CA ASN A 264 -1.11 -0.94 -6.33
C ASN A 264 -2.20 -0.95 -7.41
N ALA A 265 -3.40 -1.39 -7.03
CA ALA A 265 -4.53 -1.50 -7.94
C ALA A 265 -4.19 -2.27 -9.24
N LYS A 266 -3.27 -3.24 -9.20
CA LYS A 266 -3.06 -4.17 -10.35
C LYS A 266 -4.35 -4.90 -10.66
N THR A 267 -5.07 -5.30 -9.61
CA THR A 267 -6.45 -5.78 -9.67
C THR A 267 -7.31 -5.06 -8.64
N ILE A 268 -8.62 -5.14 -8.82
CA ILE A 268 -9.63 -4.71 -7.86
C ILE A 268 -10.71 -5.76 -7.77
N TYR A 269 -11.51 -5.79 -6.69
CA TYR A 269 -12.75 -6.57 -6.66
C TYR A 269 -13.96 -5.70 -6.93
N VAL A 270 -14.88 -6.25 -7.75
CA VAL A 270 -16.24 -5.73 -7.93
C VAL A 270 -17.20 -6.74 -7.32
N HIS A 271 -17.89 -6.33 -6.26
CA HIS A 271 -18.90 -7.15 -5.60
C HIS A 271 -20.28 -6.68 -6.02
N ARG A 272 -21.00 -7.50 -6.79
CA ARG A 272 -22.41 -7.30 -7.08
C ARG A 272 -23.25 -8.02 -6.04
N ILE A 273 -24.07 -7.28 -5.32
CA ILE A 273 -24.79 -7.78 -4.15
C ILE A 273 -26.27 -7.56 -4.37
N SER A 274 -27.05 -8.66 -4.24
CA SER A 274 -28.50 -8.64 -4.20
C SER A 274 -28.96 -8.98 -2.80
N PHE A 275 -29.78 -8.11 -2.20
CA PHE A 275 -30.33 -8.32 -0.88
C PHE A 275 -31.85 -8.49 -0.95
N ASP A 276 -32.34 -9.58 -0.40
CA ASP A 276 -33.77 -9.90 -0.28
C ASP A 276 -34.23 -9.62 1.16
N LYS A 277 -35.08 -8.61 1.32
CA LYS A 277 -35.58 -8.18 2.63
C LYS A 277 -36.54 -9.17 3.29
N GLN A 278 -37.22 -10.01 2.49
CA GLN A 278 -38.14 -11.02 3.03
C GLN A 278 -37.37 -12.17 3.70
N THR A 279 -36.31 -12.65 3.02
CA THR A 279 -35.48 -13.73 3.52
C THR A 279 -34.31 -13.25 4.37
N LYS A 280 -34.02 -11.93 4.38
CA LYS A 280 -32.86 -11.28 5.00
C LYS A 280 -31.52 -11.87 4.52
N LYS A 281 -31.43 -12.25 3.26
CA LYS A 281 -30.25 -12.85 2.67
C LYS A 281 -29.59 -11.92 1.65
N ALA A 282 -28.27 -11.82 1.77
CA ALA A 282 -27.42 -11.23 0.75
C ALA A 282 -26.82 -12.33 -0.14
N THR A 283 -26.96 -12.16 -1.45
CA THR A 283 -26.21 -12.93 -2.45
C THR A 283 -25.06 -12.07 -2.94
N VAL A 284 -23.82 -12.54 -2.83
CA VAL A 284 -22.61 -11.81 -3.20
C VAL A 284 -21.92 -12.50 -4.37
N ILE A 285 -21.73 -11.79 -5.47
CA ILE A 285 -20.92 -12.21 -6.62
C ILE A 285 -19.71 -11.32 -6.67
N SER A 286 -18.52 -11.90 -6.40
CA SER A 286 -17.25 -11.18 -6.37
C SER A 286 -16.47 -11.46 -7.65
N GLU A 287 -16.10 -10.42 -8.40
CA GLU A 287 -15.34 -10.50 -9.63
C GLU A 287 -14.03 -9.75 -9.48
N LEU A 288 -12.90 -10.44 -9.74
CA LEU A 288 -11.59 -9.82 -9.81
C LEU A 288 -11.41 -9.15 -11.17
N LYS A 289 -11.12 -7.86 -11.20
CA LYS A 289 -10.88 -7.06 -12.41
C LYS A 289 -9.43 -6.63 -12.46
N GLU A 290 -8.76 -6.92 -13.54
CA GLU A 290 -7.43 -6.40 -13.84
C GLU A 290 -7.51 -4.94 -14.29
N ILE A 291 -6.68 -4.08 -13.73
CA ILE A 291 -6.52 -2.69 -14.13
C ILE A 291 -5.29 -2.58 -15.01
N ASN A 292 -5.47 -2.50 -16.30
CA ASN A 292 -4.40 -2.52 -17.29
C ASN A 292 -4.53 -1.40 -18.33
N LYS A 293 -3.57 -1.33 -19.25
CA LYS A 293 -3.49 -0.31 -20.30
C LYS A 293 -4.67 -0.29 -21.30
N GLY A 294 -5.54 -1.30 -21.28
CA GLY A 294 -6.78 -1.32 -22.09
C GLY A 294 -7.86 -0.39 -21.55
N ILE A 295 -7.76 0.02 -20.27
CA ILE A 295 -8.68 0.97 -19.63
C ILE A 295 -8.11 2.38 -19.84
N LYS A 296 -8.91 3.28 -20.42
CA LYS A 296 -8.54 4.70 -20.58
C LYS A 296 -8.50 5.39 -19.23
N ASP A 297 -7.58 6.34 -19.08
CA ASP A 297 -7.53 7.19 -17.90
C ASP A 297 -8.74 8.13 -17.84
N ASP A 298 -9.35 8.26 -16.67
CA ASP A 298 -10.28 9.37 -16.39
C ASP A 298 -9.55 10.70 -16.53
N LYS A 299 -10.20 11.66 -17.15
CA LYS A 299 -9.55 12.95 -17.44
C LYS A 299 -9.18 13.72 -16.18
N LYS A 300 -10.11 13.85 -15.23
CA LYS A 300 -9.93 14.66 -14.01
C LYS A 300 -8.87 14.07 -13.10
N VAL A 301 -8.95 12.77 -12.83
CA VAL A 301 -7.97 12.07 -12.00
C VAL A 301 -6.63 11.98 -12.72
N GLY A 302 -6.64 11.77 -14.05
CA GLY A 302 -5.43 11.75 -14.88
C GLY A 302 -4.64 13.06 -14.83
N GLU A 303 -5.29 14.22 -14.82
CA GLU A 303 -4.62 15.53 -14.66
C GLU A 303 -3.88 15.63 -13.31
N ILE A 304 -4.48 15.12 -12.23
CA ILE A 304 -3.84 15.07 -10.90
C ILE A 304 -2.63 14.12 -10.92
N VAL A 305 -2.80 12.94 -11.50
CA VAL A 305 -1.70 11.95 -11.62
C VAL A 305 -0.54 12.54 -12.42
N VAL A 306 -0.80 13.16 -13.56
CA VAL A 306 0.22 13.80 -14.41
C VAL A 306 0.97 14.89 -13.65
N LYS A 307 0.26 15.75 -12.89
CA LYS A 307 0.89 16.77 -12.03
C LYS A 307 1.91 16.17 -11.08
N TRP A 308 1.54 15.14 -10.34
CA TRP A 308 2.41 14.49 -9.37
C TRP A 308 3.55 13.69 -10.02
N GLN A 309 3.26 13.02 -11.15
CA GLN A 309 4.29 12.30 -11.92
C GLN A 309 5.35 13.26 -12.48
N LYS A 310 4.97 14.46 -12.92
CA LYS A 310 5.94 15.48 -13.34
C LYS A 310 6.90 15.84 -12.20
N ILE A 311 6.39 16.08 -10.98
CA ILE A 311 7.21 16.36 -9.79
C ILE A 311 8.19 15.21 -9.52
N LEU A 312 7.71 13.95 -9.60
CA LEU A 312 8.53 12.77 -9.40
C LEU A 312 9.66 12.67 -10.44
N VAL A 313 9.30 12.73 -11.72
CA VAL A 313 10.25 12.64 -12.84
C VAL A 313 11.29 13.76 -12.78
N ASP A 314 10.89 14.98 -12.50
CA ASP A 314 11.81 16.13 -12.36
C ASP A 314 12.79 15.94 -11.18
N ASN A 315 12.38 15.26 -10.11
CA ASN A 315 13.28 14.91 -9.01
C ASN A 315 14.24 13.75 -9.38
N ILE A 316 13.76 12.71 -10.05
CA ILE A 316 14.61 11.58 -10.47
C ILE A 316 15.65 12.05 -11.49
N LYS A 317 15.29 12.95 -12.40
CA LYS A 317 16.20 13.52 -13.42
C LYS A 317 17.43 14.23 -12.86
N LYS A 318 17.39 14.67 -11.61
CA LYS A 318 18.57 15.21 -10.91
C LYS A 318 19.67 14.16 -10.66
N ILE A 319 19.30 12.87 -10.69
CA ILE A 319 20.19 11.73 -10.42
C ILE A 319 20.37 10.86 -11.67
N ILE A 320 19.30 10.59 -12.41
CA ILE A 320 19.25 9.71 -13.60
C ILE A 320 18.63 10.46 -14.77
N TYR A 321 19.34 10.55 -15.89
CA TYR A 321 18.91 11.32 -17.06
C TYR A 321 17.60 10.82 -17.68
N ASN A 322 17.46 9.49 -17.89
CA ASN A 322 16.28 8.86 -18.52
C ASN A 322 15.52 7.99 -17.51
N PRO A 323 14.62 8.52 -16.67
CA PRO A 323 13.95 7.75 -15.61
C PRO A 323 12.95 6.70 -16.12
N ASN A 324 12.45 6.83 -17.34
CA ASN A 324 11.44 5.94 -17.94
C ASN A 324 12.02 4.93 -18.94
N GLU A 325 13.33 4.89 -19.11
CA GLU A 325 14.01 3.94 -19.99
C GLU A 325 13.88 2.52 -19.41
N ILE A 326 13.57 1.52 -20.25
CA ILE A 326 13.64 0.12 -19.82
C ILE A 326 15.11 -0.27 -19.71
N ILE A 327 15.56 -0.61 -18.52
CA ILE A 327 16.97 -0.92 -18.20
C ILE A 327 17.22 -2.40 -17.95
N TYR A 328 16.16 -3.17 -17.65
CA TYR A 328 16.27 -4.60 -17.36
C TYR A 328 14.92 -5.29 -17.56
N ASN A 329 14.96 -6.60 -17.87
CA ASN A 329 13.77 -7.44 -17.84
C ASN A 329 13.82 -8.38 -16.61
N GLY A 330 12.95 -8.16 -15.65
CA GLY A 330 12.84 -8.93 -14.42
C GLY A 330 12.12 -10.27 -14.64
N ASN A 331 12.69 -11.16 -15.42
CA ASN A 331 12.22 -12.54 -15.58
C ASN A 331 13.39 -13.52 -15.38
N PRO A 332 13.39 -14.34 -14.28
CA PRO A 332 12.38 -14.43 -13.22
C PRO A 332 12.26 -13.15 -12.40
N GLY A 333 11.11 -12.98 -11.70
CA GLY A 333 10.85 -11.80 -10.88
C GLY A 333 11.88 -11.57 -9.77
N LEU A 334 12.13 -10.30 -9.46
CA LEU A 334 13.02 -9.90 -8.37
C LEU A 334 12.21 -9.71 -7.09
N ASP A 335 12.44 -10.55 -6.10
CA ASP A 335 11.65 -10.59 -4.87
C ASP A 335 12.08 -9.51 -3.88
N GLY A 336 11.24 -8.51 -3.72
CA GLY A 336 11.37 -7.42 -2.75
C GLY A 336 10.25 -7.40 -1.71
N ARG A 337 9.49 -8.49 -1.55
CA ARG A 337 8.42 -8.58 -0.56
C ARG A 337 8.97 -8.42 0.86
N ASP A 338 8.19 -7.75 1.71
CA ASP A 338 8.64 -7.33 3.05
C ASP A 338 9.15 -8.49 3.92
N THR A 339 8.41 -9.58 4.00
CA THR A 339 8.80 -10.75 4.81
C THR A 339 10.08 -11.44 4.30
N PRO A 340 10.22 -11.83 3.01
CA PRO A 340 11.45 -12.41 2.49
C PRO A 340 12.67 -11.48 2.63
N ILE A 341 12.54 -10.22 2.22
CA ILE A 341 13.67 -9.29 2.21
C ILE A 341 14.24 -9.01 3.61
N ARG A 342 13.45 -9.23 4.65
CA ARG A 342 13.83 -9.07 6.06
C ARG A 342 14.17 -10.39 6.77
N SER A 343 14.07 -11.53 6.10
CA SER A 343 14.25 -12.84 6.78
C SER A 343 15.21 -13.77 6.06
N GLU A 344 15.40 -13.60 4.75
CA GLU A 344 16.23 -14.47 3.92
C GLU A 344 16.95 -13.68 2.82
N GLN A 345 17.92 -14.31 2.14
CA GLN A 345 18.58 -13.70 1.00
C GLN A 345 17.65 -13.79 -0.22
N THR A 346 17.29 -12.65 -0.79
CA THR A 346 16.49 -12.60 -2.00
C THR A 346 17.33 -12.24 -3.22
N ASN A 347 16.83 -12.61 -4.42
CA ASN A 347 17.50 -12.24 -5.67
C ASN A 347 17.54 -10.73 -5.91
N LEU A 348 16.56 -9.96 -5.39
CA LEU A 348 16.62 -8.49 -5.42
C LEU A 348 17.68 -7.95 -4.47
N GLY A 349 17.76 -8.48 -3.24
CA GLY A 349 18.80 -8.10 -2.27
C GLY A 349 20.22 -8.42 -2.76
N GLU A 350 20.39 -9.59 -3.37
CA GLU A 350 21.65 -9.97 -4.02
C GLU A 350 22.02 -9.03 -5.18
N LEU A 351 21.03 -8.67 -6.02
CA LEU A 351 21.24 -7.74 -7.13
C LEU A 351 21.71 -6.37 -6.63
N ILE A 352 21.06 -5.84 -5.59
CA ILE A 352 21.43 -4.54 -4.98
C ILE A 352 22.85 -4.61 -4.43
N THR A 353 23.20 -5.65 -3.65
CA THR A 353 24.54 -5.78 -3.05
C THR A 353 25.64 -6.04 -4.08
N LYS A 354 25.35 -6.76 -5.17
CA LYS A 354 26.24 -6.85 -6.35
C LYS A 354 26.48 -5.49 -7.01
N SER A 355 25.43 -4.69 -7.12
CA SER A 355 25.54 -3.32 -7.68
C SER A 355 26.38 -2.41 -6.80
N MET A 356 26.32 -2.60 -5.46
CA MET A 356 27.18 -1.88 -4.52
C MET A 356 28.65 -2.25 -4.73
N ALA A 357 28.95 -3.54 -4.95
CA ALA A 357 30.31 -3.99 -5.27
C ALA A 357 30.80 -3.42 -6.61
N TYR A 358 29.92 -3.48 -7.63
CA TYR A 358 30.18 -2.92 -8.96
C TYR A 358 30.58 -1.45 -8.93
N SER A 359 29.97 -0.65 -8.05
CA SER A 359 30.31 0.79 -7.93
C SER A 359 31.73 1.08 -7.43
N PHE A 360 32.48 0.07 -7.00
CA PHE A 360 33.87 0.11 -6.62
C PHE A 360 34.73 -0.84 -7.48
N ASP A 361 34.35 -1.10 -8.73
CA ASP A 361 35.04 -2.03 -9.64
C ASP A 361 35.26 -3.42 -9.04
N ASN A 362 34.37 -3.87 -8.16
CA ASN A 362 34.44 -5.09 -7.37
C ASN A 362 35.68 -5.16 -6.44
N GLN A 363 36.32 -4.02 -6.12
CA GLN A 363 37.47 -3.95 -5.22
C GLN A 363 37.04 -3.85 -3.74
N ILE A 364 36.15 -4.75 -3.35
CA ILE A 364 35.66 -4.93 -1.97
C ILE A 364 35.60 -6.41 -1.64
N ASP A 365 35.71 -6.78 -0.36
CA ASP A 365 35.59 -8.16 0.08
C ASP A 365 34.15 -8.65 0.12
N CYS A 366 33.20 -7.79 0.57
CA CYS A 366 31.77 -8.07 0.57
C CYS A 366 30.93 -6.77 0.58
N ALA A 367 29.62 -6.89 0.28
CA ALA A 367 28.67 -5.78 0.35
C ALA A 367 27.45 -6.14 1.18
N LEU A 368 26.95 -5.18 1.96
CA LEU A 368 25.86 -5.36 2.91
C LEU A 368 24.86 -4.21 2.82
N VAL A 369 23.57 -4.54 2.74
CA VAL A 369 22.47 -3.58 2.85
C VAL A 369 21.38 -4.15 3.76
N ASN A 370 20.78 -3.32 4.59
CA ASN A 370 19.68 -3.73 5.47
C ASN A 370 18.37 -3.91 4.68
N GLY A 371 17.60 -4.94 5.03
CA GLY A 371 16.29 -5.23 4.42
C GLY A 371 15.32 -4.06 4.54
N GLY A 372 15.39 -3.29 5.64
CA GLY A 372 14.57 -2.10 5.85
C GLY A 372 14.80 -0.94 4.87
N SER A 373 15.92 -0.93 4.13
CA SER A 373 16.15 0.04 3.05
C SER A 373 15.41 -0.29 1.76
N ILE A 374 14.96 -1.55 1.59
CA ILE A 374 14.25 -2.06 0.41
C ILE A 374 12.76 -2.00 0.72
N ARG A 375 11.99 -1.15 -0.01
CA ARG A 375 10.65 -0.71 0.41
C ARG A 375 9.54 -0.98 -0.59
N ILE A 376 9.78 -1.82 -1.59
CA ILE A 376 8.78 -2.04 -2.64
C ILE A 376 7.63 -2.95 -2.20
N ASP A 377 7.91 -3.91 -1.29
CA ASP A 377 6.97 -4.95 -0.82
C ASP A 377 6.16 -5.61 -1.97
N ASP A 378 6.85 -5.92 -3.04
CA ASP A 378 6.30 -6.58 -4.24
C ASP A 378 7.40 -7.36 -4.96
N VAL A 379 7.02 -8.13 -5.96
CA VAL A 379 7.94 -8.78 -6.91
C VAL A 379 8.02 -7.92 -8.16
N LEU A 380 9.23 -7.43 -8.50
CA LEU A 380 9.44 -6.73 -9.76
C LEU A 380 9.45 -7.73 -10.92
N LEU A 381 8.50 -7.60 -11.82
CA LEU A 381 8.32 -8.45 -12.99
C LEU A 381 8.33 -7.64 -14.29
N GLY A 382 8.85 -8.25 -15.35
CA GLY A 382 8.83 -7.67 -16.70
C GLY A 382 9.76 -6.48 -16.86
N ASP A 383 9.33 -5.46 -17.60
CA ASP A 383 10.16 -4.31 -17.92
C ASP A 383 10.38 -3.41 -16.69
N ILE A 384 11.64 -3.25 -16.31
CA ILE A 384 12.07 -2.47 -15.15
C ILE A 384 12.73 -1.17 -15.64
N THR A 385 12.33 -0.06 -15.03
CA THR A 385 12.83 1.29 -15.31
C THR A 385 13.62 1.84 -14.12
N PRO A 386 14.39 2.92 -14.26
CA PRO A 386 14.94 3.64 -13.11
C PRO A 386 13.90 4.06 -12.07
N VAL A 387 12.68 4.43 -12.48
CA VAL A 387 11.58 4.73 -11.53
C VAL A 387 11.32 3.56 -10.60
N ASP A 388 11.33 2.31 -11.10
CA ASP A 388 11.13 1.12 -10.27
C ASP A 388 12.27 0.94 -9.27
N ILE A 389 13.52 1.21 -9.66
CA ILE A 389 14.67 1.17 -8.73
C ILE A 389 14.54 2.24 -7.65
N PHE A 390 14.01 3.43 -7.98
CA PHE A 390 13.72 4.46 -6.97
C PHE A 390 12.58 4.06 -6.04
N ARG A 391 11.59 3.29 -6.50
CA ARG A 391 10.54 2.70 -5.65
C ARG A 391 11.12 1.63 -4.71
N VAL A 392 12.07 0.81 -5.19
CA VAL A 392 12.78 -0.17 -4.36
C VAL A 392 13.59 0.50 -3.25
N LEU A 393 14.32 1.56 -3.58
CA LEU A 393 15.24 2.27 -2.69
C LEU A 393 14.84 3.76 -2.56
N PRO A 394 13.68 4.08 -1.96
CA PRO A 394 13.13 5.44 -2.02
C PRO A 394 13.97 6.49 -1.30
N TYR A 395 14.78 6.08 -0.32
CA TYR A 395 15.62 6.99 0.45
C TYR A 395 16.97 7.25 -0.21
N GLY A 396 17.46 6.36 -1.09
CA GLY A 396 18.78 6.47 -1.71
C GLY A 396 19.92 6.47 -0.69
N GLY A 397 20.88 7.38 -0.88
CA GLY A 397 22.06 7.54 -0.03
C GLY A 397 23.32 6.92 -0.64
N ALA A 398 24.47 7.29 -0.10
CA ALA A 398 25.75 6.84 -0.60
C ALA A 398 26.04 5.36 -0.24
N ILE A 399 26.88 4.75 -1.05
CA ILE A 399 27.54 3.48 -0.73
C ILE A 399 28.94 3.82 -0.23
N LEU A 400 29.23 3.45 1.00
CA LEU A 400 30.52 3.73 1.66
C LEU A 400 31.43 2.51 1.55
N LYS A 401 32.69 2.69 1.14
CA LYS A 401 33.72 1.66 1.26
C LYS A 401 34.43 1.83 2.59
N VAL A 402 34.28 0.83 3.45
CA VAL A 402 34.71 0.88 4.84
C VAL A 402 35.72 -0.20 5.12
N GLN A 403 36.89 0.17 5.69
CA GLN A 403 37.85 -0.80 6.22
C GLN A 403 37.48 -1.12 7.67
N ILE A 404 37.17 -2.40 7.93
CA ILE A 404 36.86 -2.86 9.29
C ILE A 404 37.60 -4.11 9.68
N LYS A 405 37.79 -4.31 11.00
CA LYS A 405 38.35 -5.56 11.53
C LYS A 405 37.39 -6.73 11.35
N GLY A 406 37.94 -7.90 11.02
CA GLY A 406 37.13 -9.12 10.85
C GLY A 406 36.30 -9.49 12.07
N ARG A 407 36.75 -9.14 13.28
CA ARG A 407 35.96 -9.29 14.51
C ARG A 407 34.66 -8.46 14.46
N LEU A 408 34.76 -7.21 14.05
CA LEU A 408 33.57 -6.36 13.91
C LEU A 408 32.69 -6.86 12.78
N LEU A 409 33.26 -7.21 11.62
CA LEU A 409 32.49 -7.75 10.49
C LEU A 409 31.70 -8.99 10.91
N LYS A 410 32.32 -9.93 11.61
CA LYS A 410 31.64 -11.13 12.13
C LYS A 410 30.44 -10.76 13.03
N ARG A 411 30.64 -9.81 13.95
CA ARG A 411 29.54 -9.34 14.85
C ARG A 411 28.39 -8.70 14.07
N VAL A 412 28.68 -7.90 13.04
CA VAL A 412 27.69 -7.28 12.16
C VAL A 412 26.88 -8.34 11.42
N LEU A 413 27.55 -9.34 10.84
CA LEU A 413 26.91 -10.43 10.12
C LEU A 413 26.06 -11.31 11.06
N ASP A 414 26.56 -11.65 12.25
CA ASP A 414 25.80 -12.41 13.26
C ASP A 414 24.55 -11.64 13.70
N TYR A 415 24.69 -10.34 13.96
CA TYR A 415 23.56 -9.47 14.33
C TYR A 415 22.51 -9.43 13.22
N GLY A 416 22.92 -9.28 11.96
CA GLY A 416 22.00 -9.26 10.83
C GLY A 416 21.15 -10.53 10.71
N VAL A 417 21.75 -11.71 10.98
CA VAL A 417 20.99 -12.98 11.00
C VAL A 417 20.03 -13.06 12.18
N LEU A 418 20.47 -12.63 13.38
CA LEU A 418 19.61 -12.61 14.57
C LEU A 418 18.44 -11.63 14.45
N ALA A 419 18.60 -10.59 13.63
CA ALA A 419 17.58 -9.60 13.35
C ALA A 419 16.54 -10.03 12.28
N ALA A 420 16.51 -11.32 11.89
CA ALA A 420 15.53 -11.81 10.94
C ALA A 420 14.09 -11.47 11.36
N GLY A 421 13.28 -11.03 10.41
CA GLY A 421 11.93 -10.50 10.63
C GLY A 421 11.90 -9.00 10.92
N THR A 422 13.05 -8.32 10.95
CA THR A 422 13.14 -6.86 11.15
C THR A 422 13.86 -6.17 9.99
N GLY A 423 13.83 -4.84 9.95
CA GLY A 423 14.58 -4.04 8.97
C GLY A 423 16.09 -4.18 9.08
N ALA A 424 16.63 -4.63 10.22
CA ALA A 424 18.05 -4.81 10.45
C ALA A 424 18.64 -6.11 9.86
N TYR A 425 17.79 -7.00 9.33
CA TYR A 425 18.29 -8.16 8.57
C TYR A 425 19.12 -7.70 7.37
N LEU A 426 20.25 -8.39 7.10
CA LEU A 426 21.19 -7.96 6.07
C LEU A 426 21.08 -8.81 4.81
N GLN A 427 20.82 -8.15 3.69
CA GLN A 427 21.06 -8.68 2.35
C GLN A 427 22.57 -8.57 2.05
N ARG A 428 23.16 -9.59 1.43
CA ARG A 428 24.60 -9.75 1.36
C ARG A 428 25.08 -10.16 -0.04
N PHE A 429 26.28 -9.74 -0.38
CA PHE A 429 27.09 -10.26 -1.48
C PHE A 429 28.48 -10.64 -0.97
N ASN A 430 29.01 -11.79 -1.39
CA ASN A 430 30.28 -12.37 -0.95
C ASN A 430 30.41 -12.58 0.58
N ALA A 431 29.28 -12.80 1.26
CA ALA A 431 29.26 -13.08 2.70
C ALA A 431 28.22 -14.14 3.01
N ASP A 432 28.60 -15.39 3.03
CA ASP A 432 27.74 -16.54 3.25
C ASP A 432 28.01 -17.24 4.58
N LYS A 433 26.97 -17.82 5.18
CA LYS A 433 27.12 -18.62 6.40
C LYS A 433 26.96 -20.10 6.07
N VAL A 434 28.04 -20.87 6.20
CA VAL A 434 28.07 -22.30 5.91
C VAL A 434 28.49 -23.05 7.18
N ASN A 435 27.66 -23.95 7.68
CA ASN A 435 27.89 -24.70 8.91
C ASN A 435 28.34 -23.80 10.08
N ASP A 436 27.60 -22.71 10.31
CA ASP A 436 27.86 -21.67 11.31
C ASP A 436 29.19 -20.89 11.17
N ILE A 437 29.88 -21.07 10.05
CA ILE A 437 31.12 -20.33 9.73
C ILE A 437 30.83 -19.31 8.64
N TRP A 438 31.25 -18.07 8.85
CA TRP A 438 31.19 -17.06 7.82
C TRP A 438 32.27 -17.24 6.78
N ILE A 439 31.88 -17.23 5.53
CA ILE A 439 32.73 -17.26 4.34
C ILE A 439 32.65 -15.90 3.66
N ILE A 440 33.77 -15.21 3.58
CA ILE A 440 33.88 -13.90 2.93
C ILE A 440 34.76 -14.05 1.70
N ASN A 441 34.25 -13.71 0.54
CA ASN A 441 34.94 -13.83 -0.74
C ASN A 441 35.59 -15.23 -0.88
N ASN A 442 34.80 -16.30 -0.68
CA ASN A 442 35.17 -17.71 -0.75
C ASN A 442 36.22 -18.17 0.30
N GLN A 443 36.53 -17.39 1.32
CA GLN A 443 37.45 -17.73 2.39
C GLN A 443 36.77 -17.63 3.77
N LYS A 444 37.14 -18.54 4.69
CA LYS A 444 36.70 -18.42 6.08
C LYS A 444 37.12 -17.06 6.64
N ILE A 445 36.17 -16.40 7.33
CA ILE A 445 36.46 -15.11 7.96
C ILE A 445 37.61 -15.22 8.97
N ASP A 446 38.60 -14.35 8.84
CA ASP A 446 39.65 -14.16 9.80
C ASP A 446 39.40 -12.92 10.66
N ILE A 447 39.19 -13.12 11.95
CA ILE A 447 38.84 -12.04 12.89
C ILE A 447 39.95 -11.01 13.09
N GLN A 448 41.20 -11.34 12.74
CA GLN A 448 42.37 -10.44 12.84
C GLN A 448 42.60 -9.64 11.54
N LYS A 449 42.12 -10.15 10.42
CA LYS A 449 42.26 -9.49 9.11
C LYS A 449 41.42 -8.22 9.05
N THR A 450 41.81 -7.29 8.19
CA THR A 450 41.03 -6.12 7.80
C THR A 450 40.30 -6.42 6.49
N TYR A 451 39.01 -6.04 6.41
CA TYR A 451 38.17 -6.24 5.24
C TYR A 451 37.71 -4.89 4.70
N ASN A 452 37.63 -4.78 3.38
CA ASN A 452 37.00 -3.69 2.67
C ASN A 452 35.48 -4.07 2.42
N VAL A 453 34.59 -3.39 3.06
CA VAL A 453 33.15 -3.70 2.99
C VAL A 453 32.41 -2.52 2.39
N ALA A 454 31.51 -2.80 1.44
CA ALA A 454 30.55 -1.80 0.97
C ALA A 454 29.32 -1.81 1.85
N PHE A 455 29.02 -0.68 2.50
CA PHE A 455 27.82 -0.46 3.30
C PHE A 455 26.95 0.62 2.71
N SER A 456 25.61 0.52 2.89
CA SER A 456 24.79 1.72 2.73
C SER A 456 25.16 2.73 3.82
N GLU A 457 25.16 4.02 3.48
CA GLU A 457 25.41 5.11 4.45
C GLU A 457 24.54 5.00 5.70
N TYR A 458 23.30 4.57 5.54
CA TYR A 458 22.35 4.38 6.64
C TYR A 458 22.84 3.40 7.70
N LEU A 459 23.43 2.27 7.29
CA LEU A 459 23.92 1.25 8.23
C LEU A 459 25.05 1.79 9.13
N LEU A 460 25.91 2.64 8.59
CA LEU A 460 27.04 3.19 9.35
C LEU A 460 26.63 4.28 10.37
N LYS A 461 25.36 4.72 10.34
CA LYS A 461 24.80 5.62 11.35
C LYS A 461 24.43 4.92 12.66
N GLY A 462 24.46 3.59 12.70
CA GLY A 462 24.20 2.79 13.91
C GLY A 462 22.72 2.69 14.30
N PHE A 463 21.77 3.07 13.41
CA PHE A 463 20.34 3.00 13.73
C PHE A 463 19.82 1.57 13.81
N ASP A 464 20.15 0.74 12.83
CA ASP A 464 19.74 -0.67 12.79
C ASP A 464 20.73 -1.57 13.56
N ILE A 465 22.03 -1.25 13.53
CA ILE A 465 23.10 -2.00 14.21
C ILE A 465 23.84 -1.02 15.14
N PRO A 466 23.48 -0.93 16.43
CA PRO A 466 23.93 0.14 17.31
C PRO A 466 25.44 0.27 17.50
N PHE A 467 26.19 -0.81 17.31
CA PHE A 467 27.65 -0.81 17.43
C PHE A 467 28.38 -0.60 16.09
N LEU A 468 27.67 -0.50 14.96
CA LEU A 468 28.23 -0.21 13.63
C LEU A 468 28.16 1.29 13.37
N SER A 469 29.25 2.00 13.64
CA SER A 469 29.35 3.44 13.37
C SER A 469 30.82 3.83 13.12
N GLU A 470 31.04 4.97 12.51
CA GLU A 470 32.39 5.54 12.30
C GLU A 470 33.19 5.75 13.60
N LYS A 471 32.50 5.86 14.73
CA LYS A 471 33.12 6.02 16.07
C LYS A 471 33.66 4.71 16.64
N ASN A 472 33.32 3.57 16.04
CA ASN A 472 33.81 2.26 16.50
C ASN A 472 35.29 2.11 16.18
N LYS A 473 36.13 1.78 17.18
CA LYS A 473 37.60 1.64 17.04
C LYS A 473 38.01 0.55 16.04
N GLU A 474 37.13 -0.37 15.70
CA GLU A 474 37.36 -1.42 14.72
C GLU A 474 36.96 -1.01 13.29
N VAL A 475 36.38 0.19 13.09
CA VAL A 475 36.23 0.89 11.82
C VAL A 475 37.52 1.71 11.60
N LEU A 476 38.32 1.31 10.62
CA LEU A 476 39.68 1.87 10.44
C LEU A 476 39.70 3.06 9.48
N SER A 477 38.86 3.00 8.43
CA SER A 477 38.66 4.10 7.49
C SER A 477 37.30 4.01 6.80
N VAL A 478 36.79 5.16 6.40
CA VAL A 478 35.55 5.28 5.64
C VAL A 478 35.82 6.13 4.41
N TYR A 479 35.61 5.56 3.23
CA TYR A 479 35.67 6.29 1.98
C TYR A 479 34.29 6.84 1.64
N GLN A 480 34.19 8.15 1.49
CA GLN A 480 32.99 8.88 1.10
C GLN A 480 33.08 9.19 -0.41
N PRO A 481 32.16 8.67 -1.25
CA PRO A 481 32.21 8.92 -2.69
C PRO A 481 31.88 10.38 -3.06
N ASN A 482 32.49 10.86 -4.14
CA ASN A 482 32.18 12.15 -4.74
C ASN A 482 30.90 12.09 -5.58
N SER A 483 30.30 13.24 -5.90
CA SER A 483 29.01 13.34 -6.60
C SER A 483 28.97 12.75 -8.02
N ASP A 484 30.13 12.67 -8.68
CA ASP A 484 30.31 12.09 -10.01
C ASP A 484 30.46 10.56 -10.00
N GLU A 485 30.79 9.95 -8.86
CA GLU A 485 30.97 8.51 -8.71
C GLU A 485 29.63 7.76 -8.66
N LEU A 486 29.64 6.48 -9.12
CA LEU A 486 28.45 5.62 -9.04
C LEU A 486 28.02 5.36 -7.60
N ALA A 487 28.97 5.24 -6.69
CA ALA A 487 28.72 4.97 -5.27
C ALA A 487 28.07 6.16 -4.53
N PHE A 488 27.98 7.35 -5.14
CA PHE A 488 27.35 8.52 -4.54
C PHE A 488 25.85 8.32 -4.24
N ASP A 489 25.18 7.49 -5.05
CA ASP A 489 23.79 7.11 -4.81
C ASP A 489 23.57 5.64 -5.18
N ILE A 490 23.11 4.84 -4.23
CA ILE A 490 22.88 3.40 -4.41
C ILE A 490 21.97 3.11 -5.61
N ARG A 491 21.00 3.98 -5.91
CA ARG A 491 20.09 3.84 -7.07
C ARG A 491 20.85 4.05 -8.39
N LYS A 492 21.79 4.98 -8.42
CA LYS A 492 22.67 5.21 -9.57
C LYS A 492 23.53 3.98 -9.85
N ALA A 493 24.08 3.35 -8.80
CA ALA A 493 24.84 2.12 -8.91
C ALA A 493 23.98 0.95 -9.44
N VAL A 494 22.76 0.75 -8.91
CA VAL A 494 21.84 -0.30 -9.36
C VAL A 494 21.46 -0.10 -10.83
N VAL A 495 21.08 1.11 -11.23
CA VAL A 495 20.72 1.43 -12.64
C VAL A 495 21.90 1.19 -13.57
N ALA A 496 23.10 1.62 -13.21
CA ALA A 496 24.31 1.39 -14.02
C ALA A 496 24.65 -0.09 -14.15
N PHE A 497 24.55 -0.85 -13.05
CA PHE A 497 24.80 -2.30 -13.05
C PHE A 497 23.81 -3.04 -13.96
N LEU A 498 22.51 -2.69 -13.89
CA LEU A 498 21.48 -3.34 -14.70
C LEU A 498 21.64 -3.06 -16.20
N LYS A 499 22.04 -1.84 -16.56
CA LYS A 499 22.32 -1.48 -17.98
C LYS A 499 23.50 -2.22 -18.58
N ASN A 500 24.41 -2.72 -17.76
CA ASN A 500 25.60 -3.44 -18.19
C ASN A 500 25.48 -4.96 -18.04
N LYS A 501 24.31 -5.48 -17.64
CA LYS A 501 24.00 -6.89 -17.49
C LYS A 501 23.24 -7.46 -18.69
#